data_f0cd028c4b59775bd21b4a5b88ebde9d
#
_entry.id   f0cd028c4b59775bd21b4a5b88ebde9d
#
_cell.length_a   1.000
_cell.length_b   1.000
_cell.length_c   1.000
_cell.angle_alpha   90.00
_cell.angle_beta   90.00
_cell.angle_gamma   90.00
#
_symmetry.space_group_name_H-M   'P 1'
#
loop_
_entity.id
_entity.type
_entity.pdbx_description
1 polymer ?
#
loop_
_entity_poly.entity_id
_entity_poly.type
_entity_poly.pdbx_seq_one_letter_code
_entity_poly.pdbx_strand_id
1 'polypeptide(L)'
;MSTKKDNFQLSNKKLMKLAISLAENQKYFTGTNPSVGCVITKNNKIISYGVTSSNGRPHAEINAINKKKFKDLNNSSMFVSLEPCTHYGKTPPCTKTLIKSKFKKVFYSHTDEDKRTKNTAKRILEKYNINVTKNFLNNQTKKLYSEYDFIRKNNFPYVIGKLAI
;
A
#
# COMPACT_ATOMS: atom_id res chain seq x y z
N MET A 1 37.12 11.42 21.17
CA MET A 1 36.76 10.82 19.86
C MET A 1 35.24 10.69 19.80
N SER A 2 34.58 11.62 19.11
CA SER A 2 33.11 11.61 18.96
C SER A 2 32.76 10.73 17.77
N THR A 3 32.20 9.57 18.00
CA THR A 3 31.65 8.71 16.95
C THR A 3 30.41 9.38 16.38
N LYS A 4 30.52 10.00 15.20
CA LYS A 4 29.36 10.36 14.38
C LYS A 4 28.57 9.07 14.12
N LYS A 5 27.46 8.87 14.85
CA LYS A 5 26.42 7.93 14.45
C LYS A 5 25.86 8.47 13.14
N ASP A 6 26.23 7.86 12.03
CA ASP A 6 25.60 8.11 10.74
C ASP A 6 24.11 7.81 10.89
N ASN A 7 23.31 8.87 11.05
CA ASN A 7 21.87 8.79 11.04
C ASN A 7 21.43 8.42 9.61
N PHE A 8 21.47 7.13 9.27
CA PHE A 8 20.95 6.64 8.00
C PHE A 8 19.43 6.83 7.97
N GLN A 9 19.03 8.04 7.58
CA GLN A 9 17.62 8.38 7.40
C GLN A 9 17.12 7.82 6.06
N LEU A 10 16.25 6.82 6.12
CA LEU A 10 15.58 6.32 4.92
C LEU A 10 14.69 7.41 4.33
N SER A 11 14.98 7.83 3.09
CA SER A 11 14.13 8.79 2.40
C SER A 11 12.76 8.18 2.05
N ASN A 12 11.72 9.02 1.98
CA ASN A 12 10.37 8.57 1.58
C ASN A 12 10.39 7.83 0.23
N LYS A 13 11.29 8.24 -0.69
CA LYS A 13 11.47 7.56 -1.99
C LYS A 13 11.94 6.11 -1.80
N LYS A 14 12.92 5.86 -0.94
CA LYS A 14 13.42 4.50 -0.65
C LYS A 14 12.35 3.64 0.01
N LEU A 15 11.58 4.19 0.93
CA LEU A 15 10.49 3.50 1.61
C LEU A 15 9.35 3.11 0.65
N MET A 16 8.98 4.01 -0.27
CA MET A 16 7.98 3.68 -1.29
C MET A 16 8.52 2.65 -2.29
N LYS A 17 9.78 2.75 -2.72
CA LYS A 17 10.40 1.72 -3.57
C LYS A 17 10.38 0.34 -2.90
N LEU A 18 10.64 0.27 -1.61
CA LEU A 18 10.53 -0.98 -0.85
C LEU A 18 9.09 -1.52 -0.85
N ALA A 19 8.08 -0.66 -0.63
CA ALA A 19 6.67 -1.08 -0.71
C ALA A 19 6.31 -1.59 -2.12
N ILE A 20 6.81 -0.94 -3.18
CA ILE A 20 6.60 -1.38 -4.57
C ILE A 20 7.27 -2.74 -4.81
N SER A 21 8.53 -2.92 -4.41
CA SER A 21 9.25 -4.19 -4.57
C SER A 21 8.58 -5.35 -3.82
N LEU A 22 8.04 -5.09 -2.62
CA LEU A 22 7.24 -6.07 -1.89
C LEU A 22 5.99 -6.50 -2.68
N ALA A 23 5.33 -5.55 -3.35
CA ALA A 23 4.19 -5.86 -4.21
C ALA A 23 4.61 -6.66 -5.44
N GLU A 24 5.70 -6.30 -6.10
CA GLU A 24 6.22 -7.00 -7.28
C GLU A 24 6.52 -8.47 -6.98
N ASN A 25 7.18 -8.75 -5.86
CA ASN A 25 7.54 -10.11 -5.44
C ASN A 25 6.31 -10.99 -5.12
N GLN A 26 5.16 -10.38 -4.83
CA GLN A 26 3.90 -11.08 -4.54
C GLN A 26 2.97 -11.16 -5.76
N LYS A 27 3.37 -10.58 -6.91
CA LYS A 27 2.56 -10.58 -8.13
C LYS A 27 2.21 -12.02 -8.54
N TYR A 28 0.98 -12.25 -8.98
CA TYR A 28 0.38 -13.53 -9.38
C TYR A 28 0.03 -14.51 -8.24
N PHE A 29 0.37 -14.21 -6.98
CA PHE A 29 0.00 -15.07 -5.85
C PHE A 29 -1.28 -14.61 -5.12
N THR A 30 -1.87 -13.50 -5.53
CA THR A 30 -2.97 -12.83 -4.81
C THR A 30 -4.36 -13.11 -5.39
N GLY A 31 -4.47 -14.06 -6.31
CA GLY A 31 -5.72 -14.37 -7.01
C GLY A 31 -6.22 -13.16 -7.82
N THR A 32 -7.52 -12.85 -7.70
CA THR A 32 -8.14 -11.70 -8.41
C THR A 32 -7.90 -10.34 -7.74
N ASN A 33 -7.30 -10.31 -6.55
CA ASN A 33 -6.95 -9.06 -5.88
C ASN A 33 -5.58 -8.55 -6.35
N PRO A 34 -5.35 -7.22 -6.33
CA PRO A 34 -4.05 -6.68 -6.68
C PRO A 34 -3.00 -7.06 -5.65
N SER A 35 -1.78 -7.30 -6.12
CA SER A 35 -0.63 -7.45 -5.25
C SER A 35 -0.23 -6.09 -4.71
N VAL A 36 -0.25 -5.93 -3.40
CA VAL A 36 0.08 -4.68 -2.70
C VAL A 36 1.19 -4.92 -1.70
N GLY A 37 2.10 -3.97 -1.59
CA GLY A 37 3.11 -3.92 -0.55
C GLY A 37 2.92 -2.69 0.32
N CYS A 38 3.18 -2.86 1.61
CA CYS A 38 3.02 -1.83 2.63
C CYS A 38 4.24 -1.81 3.56
N VAL A 39 4.73 -0.59 3.87
CA VAL A 39 5.80 -0.35 4.84
C VAL A 39 5.33 0.67 5.85
N ILE A 40 5.50 0.40 7.13
CA ILE A 40 5.17 1.30 8.23
C ILE A 40 6.45 1.78 8.90
N THR A 41 6.55 3.10 9.11
CA THR A 41 7.69 3.72 9.78
C THR A 41 7.26 4.56 10.96
N LYS A 42 8.11 4.64 11.98
CA LYS A 42 7.98 5.55 13.11
C LYS A 42 9.38 6.08 13.47
N ASN A 43 9.49 7.39 13.68
CA ASN A 43 10.77 8.04 13.98
C ASN A 43 11.87 7.64 12.98
N ASN A 44 11.55 7.68 11.68
CA ASN A 44 12.42 7.32 10.55
C ASN A 44 12.95 5.87 10.54
N LYS A 45 12.41 4.98 11.36
CA LYS A 45 12.73 3.56 11.38
C LYS A 45 11.57 2.74 10.82
N ILE A 46 11.85 1.72 10.03
CA ILE A 46 10.84 0.73 9.64
C ILE A 46 10.47 -0.06 10.88
N ILE A 47 9.18 -0.06 11.22
CA ILE A 47 8.67 -0.82 12.37
C ILE A 47 7.87 -2.04 11.93
N SER A 48 7.30 -2.04 10.73
CA SER A 48 6.54 -3.16 10.18
C SER A 48 6.45 -3.08 8.67
N TYR A 49 6.16 -4.20 8.03
CA TYR A 49 5.81 -4.30 6.62
C TYR A 49 4.79 -5.42 6.40
N GLY A 50 4.09 -5.37 5.28
CA GLY A 50 3.11 -6.37 4.86
C GLY A 50 2.99 -6.44 3.35
N VAL A 51 2.49 -7.57 2.88
CA VAL A 51 2.10 -7.79 1.48
C VAL A 51 0.69 -8.36 1.46
N THR A 52 -0.02 -8.21 0.36
CA THR A 52 -1.29 -8.92 0.16
C THR A 52 -1.05 -10.42 0.28
N SER A 53 -1.81 -11.10 1.13
CA SER A 53 -1.68 -12.56 1.30
C SER A 53 -2.09 -13.32 0.05
N SER A 54 -1.65 -14.57 -0.06
CA SER A 54 -2.15 -15.53 -1.05
C SER A 54 -3.68 -15.56 -1.02
N ASN A 55 -4.32 -15.66 -2.19
CA ASN A 55 -5.78 -15.51 -2.33
C ASN A 55 -6.33 -14.09 -2.04
N GLY A 56 -5.45 -13.09 -1.90
CA GLY A 56 -5.79 -11.67 -1.86
C GLY A 56 -6.21 -11.10 -0.52
N ARG A 57 -6.21 -11.90 0.56
CA ARG A 57 -6.59 -11.42 1.90
C ARG A 57 -5.81 -12.12 3.01
N PRO A 58 -5.47 -11.40 4.12
CA PRO A 58 -5.65 -9.96 4.36
C PRO A 58 -4.87 -9.08 3.39
N HIS A 59 -5.28 -7.80 3.27
CA HIS A 59 -4.57 -6.79 2.48
C HIS A 59 -3.23 -6.42 3.13
N ALA A 60 -2.30 -5.88 2.35
CA ALA A 60 -0.94 -5.54 2.78
C ALA A 60 -0.92 -4.64 4.02
N GLU A 61 -1.80 -3.64 4.07
CA GLU A 61 -1.92 -2.70 5.18
C GLU A 61 -2.31 -3.43 6.47
N ILE A 62 -3.30 -4.33 6.38
CA ILE A 62 -3.76 -5.12 7.53
C ILE A 62 -2.66 -6.06 8.02
N ASN A 63 -1.96 -6.73 7.09
CA ASN A 63 -0.83 -7.59 7.44
C ASN A 63 0.31 -6.81 8.12
N ALA A 64 0.59 -5.58 7.69
CA ALA A 64 1.58 -4.73 8.33
C ALA A 64 1.12 -4.26 9.73
N ILE A 65 -0.15 -3.88 9.88
CA ILE A 65 -0.74 -3.39 11.12
C ILE A 65 -0.80 -4.50 12.17
N ASN A 66 -1.25 -5.70 11.81
CA ASN A 66 -1.45 -6.81 12.75
C ASN A 66 -0.16 -7.32 13.41
N LYS A 67 1.00 -6.99 12.86
CA LYS A 67 2.32 -7.28 13.44
C LYS A 67 2.68 -6.37 14.64
N LYS A 68 1.84 -5.38 14.95
CA LYS A 68 2.11 -4.36 15.98
C LYS A 68 0.88 -4.13 16.87
N LYS A 69 1.12 -3.65 18.08
CA LYS A 69 0.04 -3.12 18.94
C LYS A 69 -0.39 -1.76 18.43
N PHE A 70 -1.67 -1.41 18.52
CA PHE A 70 -2.19 -0.11 18.03
C PHE A 70 -1.46 1.10 18.61
N LYS A 71 -1.06 1.05 19.89
CA LYS A 71 -0.30 2.13 20.53
C LYS A 71 1.05 2.42 19.86
N ASP A 72 1.67 1.40 19.25
CA ASP A 72 2.95 1.54 18.58
C ASP A 72 2.81 2.18 17.20
N LEU A 73 1.60 2.10 16.62
CA LEU A 73 1.27 2.67 15.30
C LEU A 73 0.90 4.15 15.36
N ASN A 74 0.48 4.64 16.53
CA ASN A 74 0.13 6.05 16.70
C ASN A 74 1.27 6.98 16.24
N ASN A 75 0.94 8.00 15.46
CA ASN A 75 1.89 8.95 14.85
C ASN A 75 2.88 8.33 13.85
N SER A 76 2.65 7.11 13.37
CA SER A 76 3.45 6.46 12.33
C SER A 76 3.14 7.01 10.93
N SER A 77 4.03 6.70 9.98
CA SER A 77 3.80 6.92 8.55
C SER A 77 3.68 5.58 7.83
N MET A 78 2.77 5.52 6.86
CA MET A 78 2.55 4.34 6.01
C MET A 78 2.91 4.66 4.57
N PHE A 79 3.59 3.73 3.91
CA PHE A 79 3.89 3.74 2.48
C PHE A 79 3.24 2.49 1.89
N VAL A 80 2.33 2.67 0.94
CA VAL A 80 1.60 1.58 0.32
C VAL A 80 1.59 1.74 -1.20
N SER A 81 1.77 0.66 -1.93
CA SER A 81 1.93 0.72 -3.39
C SER A 81 0.63 1.03 -4.14
N LEU A 82 -0.55 0.79 -3.54
CA LEU A 82 -1.87 1.06 -4.11
C LEU A 82 -2.71 1.88 -3.12
N GLU A 83 -3.68 2.64 -3.63
CA GLU A 83 -4.64 3.40 -2.82
C GLU A 83 -5.37 2.48 -1.83
N PRO A 84 -5.38 2.78 -0.51
CA PRO A 84 -6.09 1.99 0.49
C PRO A 84 -7.58 1.91 0.22
N CYS A 85 -8.16 0.71 0.27
CA CYS A 85 -9.58 0.51 -0.02
C CYS A 85 -10.49 1.25 0.96
N THR A 86 -11.63 1.75 0.43
CA THR A 86 -12.60 2.58 1.18
C THR A 86 -13.97 1.95 1.30
N HIS A 87 -14.20 0.83 0.61
CA HIS A 87 -15.48 0.13 0.59
C HIS A 87 -15.45 -1.15 1.45
N TYR A 88 -16.60 -1.53 1.95
CA TYR A 88 -16.81 -2.84 2.54
C TYR A 88 -16.86 -3.91 1.44
N GLY A 89 -16.01 -4.91 1.57
CA GLY A 89 -16.03 -6.12 0.78
C GLY A 89 -16.24 -7.32 1.70
N LYS A 90 -15.46 -8.40 1.53
CA LYS A 90 -15.43 -9.51 2.49
C LYS A 90 -14.87 -9.11 3.87
N THR A 91 -14.17 -7.98 3.93
CA THR A 91 -13.59 -7.42 5.15
C THR A 91 -13.86 -5.92 5.20
N PRO A 92 -13.79 -5.28 6.39
CA PRO A 92 -13.87 -3.83 6.50
C PRO A 92 -12.79 -3.13 5.67
N PRO A 93 -13.03 -1.88 5.23
CA PRO A 93 -12.06 -1.12 4.45
C PRO A 93 -10.77 -0.85 5.22
N CYS A 94 -9.63 -0.87 4.52
CA CYS A 94 -8.32 -0.58 5.13
C CYS A 94 -8.30 0.81 5.76
N THR A 95 -8.92 1.81 5.11
CA THR A 95 -9.02 3.18 5.65
C THR A 95 -9.61 3.23 7.06
N LYS A 96 -10.59 2.40 7.40
CA LYS A 96 -11.16 2.32 8.76
C LYS A 96 -10.10 1.88 9.79
N THR A 97 -9.28 0.90 9.44
CA THR A 97 -8.20 0.41 10.31
C THR A 97 -7.08 1.45 10.43
N LEU A 98 -6.73 2.15 9.35
CA LEU A 98 -5.75 3.23 9.38
C LEU A 98 -6.18 4.36 10.32
N ILE A 99 -7.44 4.78 10.27
CA ILE A 99 -8.02 5.79 11.15
C ILE A 99 -7.93 5.32 12.62
N LYS A 100 -8.39 4.10 12.91
CA LYS A 100 -8.31 3.51 14.25
C LYS A 100 -6.87 3.47 14.79
N SER A 101 -5.90 3.24 13.93
CA SER A 101 -4.47 3.18 14.28
C SER A 101 -3.83 4.55 14.45
N LYS A 102 -4.54 5.65 14.17
CA LYS A 102 -4.08 7.04 14.31
C LYS A 102 -2.76 7.31 13.60
N PHE A 103 -2.65 6.87 12.34
CA PHE A 103 -1.52 7.22 11.49
C PHE A 103 -1.40 8.74 11.34
N LYS A 104 -0.16 9.26 11.26
CA LYS A 104 0.09 10.67 10.99
C LYS A 104 0.10 10.96 9.49
N LYS A 105 0.71 10.07 8.71
CA LYS A 105 0.89 10.24 7.26
C LYS A 105 0.66 8.92 6.53
N VAL A 106 0.03 9.02 5.36
CA VAL A 106 -0.12 7.91 4.41
C VAL A 106 0.35 8.37 3.04
N PHE A 107 1.27 7.61 2.46
CA PHE A 107 1.73 7.79 1.08
C PHE A 107 1.24 6.60 0.27
N TYR A 108 0.55 6.84 -0.84
CA TYR A 108 0.28 5.76 -1.79
C TYR A 108 0.77 6.11 -3.19
N SER A 109 1.19 5.07 -3.92
CA SER A 109 1.83 5.24 -5.23
C SER A 109 0.81 5.25 -6.35
N HIS A 110 -0.04 4.25 -6.46
CA HIS A 110 -1.01 4.09 -7.53
C HIS A 110 -2.43 4.39 -7.04
N THR A 111 -3.24 5.05 -7.86
CA THR A 111 -4.67 5.22 -7.59
C THR A 111 -5.41 3.95 -7.97
N ASP A 112 -6.31 3.46 -7.13
CA ASP A 112 -7.12 2.27 -7.41
C ASP A 112 -8.16 2.59 -8.50
N GLU A 113 -8.22 1.75 -9.55
CA GLU A 113 -9.24 1.88 -10.60
C GLU A 113 -10.59 1.26 -10.23
N ASP A 114 -10.70 0.59 -9.08
CA ASP A 114 -12.00 0.15 -8.55
C ASP A 114 -12.88 1.37 -8.24
N LYS A 115 -14.03 1.48 -8.93
CA LYS A 115 -14.95 2.63 -8.83
C LYS A 115 -15.40 2.93 -7.40
N ARG A 116 -15.38 1.92 -6.49
CA ARG A 116 -15.76 2.06 -5.08
C ARG A 116 -14.68 2.73 -4.23
N THR A 117 -13.42 2.72 -4.70
CA THR A 117 -12.24 3.25 -3.99
C THR A 117 -11.65 4.48 -4.67
N LYS A 118 -11.63 4.51 -5.99
CA LYS A 118 -10.92 5.47 -6.84
C LYS A 118 -11.01 6.92 -6.32
N ASN A 119 -9.85 7.48 -5.97
CA ASN A 119 -9.69 8.86 -5.48
C ASN A 119 -10.46 9.21 -4.20
N THR A 120 -10.93 8.24 -3.42
CA THR A 120 -11.73 8.49 -2.21
C THR A 120 -10.93 8.38 -0.92
N ALA A 121 -9.86 7.57 -0.89
CA ALA A 121 -9.07 7.32 0.32
C ALA A 121 -8.49 8.62 0.90
N LYS A 122 -7.92 9.49 0.05
CA LYS A 122 -7.36 10.78 0.50
C LYS A 122 -8.40 11.60 1.26
N ARG A 123 -9.56 11.85 0.65
CA ARG A 123 -10.65 12.64 1.25
C ARG A 123 -11.14 12.06 2.58
N ILE A 124 -11.24 10.72 2.66
CA ILE A 124 -11.68 10.05 3.91
C ILE A 124 -10.62 10.20 5.00
N LEU A 125 -9.36 9.88 4.71
CA LEU A 125 -8.29 9.91 5.71
C LEU A 125 -8.00 11.33 6.23
N GLU A 126 -8.03 12.34 5.35
CA GLU A 126 -7.79 13.75 5.73
C GLU A 126 -8.87 14.30 6.67
N LYS A 127 -10.12 13.81 6.60
CA LYS A 127 -11.19 14.15 7.58
C LYS A 127 -10.84 13.71 9.02
N TYR A 128 -9.92 12.74 9.16
CA TYR A 128 -9.46 12.26 10.47
C TYR A 128 -8.02 12.70 10.77
N ASN A 129 -7.60 13.84 10.21
CA ASN A 129 -6.28 14.46 10.42
C ASN A 129 -5.09 13.57 10.02
N ILE A 130 -5.28 12.66 9.07
CA ILE A 130 -4.20 11.87 8.48
C ILE A 130 -3.75 12.57 7.19
N ASN A 131 -2.51 13.05 7.15
CA ASN A 131 -1.96 13.70 5.95
C ASN A 131 -1.71 12.68 4.84
N VAL A 132 -2.24 12.90 3.64
CA VAL A 132 -2.17 11.95 2.53
C VAL A 132 -1.44 12.52 1.31
N THR A 133 -0.39 11.83 0.89
CA THR A 133 0.30 12.08 -0.38
C THR A 133 -0.06 10.98 -1.37
N LYS A 134 -0.84 11.33 -2.40
CA LYS A 134 -1.22 10.41 -3.48
C LYS A 134 -0.25 10.47 -4.66
N ASN A 135 -0.25 9.42 -5.48
CA ASN A 135 0.53 9.30 -6.72
C ASN A 135 2.05 9.45 -6.50
N PHE A 136 2.52 9.05 -5.31
CA PHE A 136 3.93 9.17 -4.97
C PHE A 136 4.75 8.07 -5.65
N LEU A 137 5.59 8.44 -6.62
CA LEU A 137 6.32 7.55 -7.51
C LEU A 137 5.43 6.68 -8.42
N ASN A 138 4.24 7.16 -8.83
CA ASN A 138 3.27 6.38 -9.59
C ASN A 138 3.79 5.80 -10.91
N ASN A 139 4.78 6.44 -11.54
CA ASN A 139 5.39 5.91 -12.77
C ASN A 139 6.03 4.54 -12.56
N GLN A 140 6.47 4.20 -11.33
CA GLN A 140 7.05 2.90 -11.01
C GLN A 140 6.00 1.81 -10.83
N THR A 141 4.75 2.17 -10.56
CA THR A 141 3.65 1.22 -10.34
C THR A 141 2.74 1.01 -11.55
N LYS A 142 2.86 1.84 -12.58
CA LYS A 142 2.02 1.72 -13.80
C LYS A 142 2.09 0.32 -14.43
N LYS A 143 3.29 -0.24 -14.59
CA LYS A 143 3.47 -1.59 -15.15
C LYS A 143 2.96 -2.67 -14.19
N LEU A 144 3.20 -2.50 -12.89
CA LEU A 144 2.75 -3.45 -11.86
C LEU A 144 1.23 -3.62 -11.87
N TYR A 145 0.47 -2.52 -12.00
CA TYR A 145 -0.99 -2.53 -11.93
C TYR A 145 -1.71 -2.49 -13.29
N SER A 146 -0.98 -2.51 -14.42
CA SER A 146 -1.59 -2.40 -15.76
C SER A 146 -2.68 -3.44 -16.04
N GLU A 147 -2.45 -4.69 -15.64
CA GLU A 147 -3.39 -5.80 -15.83
C GLU A 147 -4.63 -5.64 -14.94
N TYR A 148 -4.41 -5.29 -13.68
CA TYR A 148 -5.49 -5.00 -12.72
C TYR A 148 -6.35 -3.82 -13.18
N ASP A 149 -5.71 -2.71 -13.58
CA ASP A 149 -6.37 -1.52 -14.09
C ASP A 149 -7.22 -1.83 -15.33
N PHE A 150 -6.67 -2.63 -16.25
CA PHE A 150 -7.40 -3.05 -17.44
C PHE A 150 -8.68 -3.80 -17.08
N ILE A 151 -8.59 -4.79 -16.18
CA ILE A 151 -9.74 -5.58 -15.73
C ILE A 151 -10.79 -4.67 -15.06
N ARG A 152 -10.36 -3.75 -14.19
CA ARG A 152 -11.26 -2.84 -13.46
C ARG A 152 -11.94 -1.81 -14.34
N LYS A 153 -11.27 -1.35 -15.41
CA LYS A 153 -11.82 -0.39 -16.37
C LYS A 153 -12.78 -1.02 -17.36
N ASN A 154 -12.41 -2.19 -17.88
CA ASN A 154 -13.10 -2.77 -19.03
C ASN A 154 -14.07 -3.90 -18.65
N ASN A 155 -13.95 -4.44 -17.44
CA ASN A 155 -14.73 -5.60 -16.96
C ASN A 155 -14.54 -6.87 -17.83
N PHE A 156 -13.37 -6.99 -18.47
CA PHE A 156 -12.95 -8.16 -19.24
C PHE A 156 -11.72 -8.80 -18.63
N PRO A 157 -11.51 -10.12 -18.80
CA PRO A 157 -10.29 -10.78 -18.37
C PRO A 157 -9.10 -10.25 -19.18
N TYR A 158 -7.95 -10.12 -18.52
CA TYR A 158 -6.68 -9.84 -19.17
C TYR A 158 -6.00 -11.16 -19.54
N VAL A 159 -5.78 -11.39 -20.84
CA VAL A 159 -5.23 -12.64 -21.35
C VAL A 159 -3.79 -12.41 -21.82
N ILE A 160 -2.87 -13.25 -21.36
CA ILE A 160 -1.46 -13.28 -21.82
C ILE A 160 -1.23 -14.58 -22.57
N GLY A 161 -0.97 -14.49 -23.87
CA GLY A 161 -0.50 -15.61 -24.69
C GLY A 161 1.02 -15.70 -24.63
N LYS A 162 1.58 -16.89 -24.38
CA LYS A 162 3.00 -17.19 -24.57
C LYS A 162 3.14 -18.24 -25.67
N LEU A 163 3.87 -17.91 -26.72
CA LEU A 163 4.25 -18.84 -27.76
C LEU A 163 5.71 -19.25 -27.53
N ALA A 164 5.95 -20.54 -27.29
CA ALA A 164 7.29 -21.11 -27.31
C ALA A 164 7.54 -21.63 -28.74
N ILE A 165 8.56 -21.09 -29.40
CA ILE A 165 9.03 -21.53 -30.73
C ILE A 165 10.37 -22.22 -30.51
#